data_fa59bc63d39c44d893c91aedf159b1fe
#
_entry.id   fa59bc63d39c44d893c91aedf159b1fe
#
_cell.length_a   1.000
_cell.length_b   1.000
_cell.length_c   1.000
_cell.angle_alpha   90.00
_cell.angle_beta   90.00
_cell.angle_gamma   90.00
#
_symmetry.space_group_name_H-M   'P 1'
#
loop_
_entity.id
_entity.type
_entity.pdbx_description
1 polymer ?
#
loop_
_entity_poly.entity_id
_entity_poly.type
_entity_poly.pdbx_seq_one_letter_code
_entity_poly.pdbx_strand_id
1 'polypeptide(L)'
;IRQAAAFKRSLKEYGNVQSHMQLEIERLKAMPEKITVLFLAANPKDTPQLSLDEEARSIQEKIRLSEYRDSVHFESRWATRASDILQAINETNPTIVHFSGHGAPSGELALLNPDGSTKTVTKEAITMAMSTASDTIRLVVFNACFSETQAKSVVEHIEAAIGMSDSIRDDTVVFIYRVWAFTANFIQSSYS
;
A
#
# COMPACT_ATOMS: atom_id res chain seq x y z
N ILE A 1 33.65 -38.64 -36.45
CA ILE A 1 32.85 -37.66 -37.22
C ILE A 1 31.44 -37.48 -36.59
N ARG A 2 30.70 -38.57 -36.27
CA ARG A 2 29.34 -38.47 -35.67
C ARG A 2 29.29 -37.82 -34.28
N GLN A 3 30.26 -38.10 -33.41
CA GLN A 3 30.34 -37.51 -32.07
C GLN A 3 30.61 -36.00 -32.08
N ALA A 4 31.47 -35.52 -32.97
CA ALA A 4 31.76 -34.10 -33.16
C ALA A 4 30.52 -33.32 -33.65
N ALA A 5 29.71 -33.92 -34.53
CA ALA A 5 28.47 -33.33 -35.02
C ALA A 5 27.40 -33.25 -33.92
N ALA A 6 27.27 -34.28 -33.08
CA ALA A 6 26.37 -34.30 -31.93
C ALA A 6 26.76 -33.22 -30.89
N PHE A 7 28.04 -33.12 -30.55
CA PHE A 7 28.57 -32.12 -29.63
C PHE A 7 28.33 -30.68 -30.13
N LYS A 8 28.58 -30.45 -31.45
CA LYS A 8 28.32 -29.14 -32.06
C LYS A 8 26.82 -28.76 -32.02
N ARG A 9 25.92 -29.75 -32.16
CA ARG A 9 24.47 -29.51 -32.02
C ARG A 9 24.10 -29.15 -30.59
N SER A 10 24.59 -29.88 -29.59
CA SER A 10 24.36 -29.55 -28.18
C SER A 10 24.87 -28.16 -27.82
N LEU A 11 26.07 -27.76 -28.28
CA LEU A 11 26.60 -26.41 -28.04
C LEU A 11 25.67 -25.33 -28.62
N LYS A 12 25.11 -25.55 -29.80
CA LYS A 12 24.17 -24.63 -30.43
C LYS A 12 22.85 -24.54 -29.63
N GLU A 13 22.36 -25.68 -29.15
CA GLU A 13 21.16 -25.72 -28.30
C GLU A 13 21.38 -25.00 -26.97
N TYR A 14 22.51 -25.21 -26.30
CA TYR A 14 22.88 -24.47 -25.08
C TYR A 14 22.99 -22.96 -25.33
N GLY A 15 23.60 -22.55 -26.45
CA GLY A 15 23.66 -21.11 -26.80
C GLY A 15 22.28 -20.49 -27.02
N ASN A 16 21.36 -21.22 -27.67
CA ASN A 16 19.98 -20.74 -27.87
C ASN A 16 19.23 -20.62 -26.55
N VAL A 17 19.37 -21.63 -25.65
CA VAL A 17 18.74 -21.58 -24.30
C VAL A 17 19.28 -20.41 -23.48
N GLN A 18 20.61 -20.22 -23.48
CA GLN A 18 21.26 -19.13 -22.78
C GLN A 18 20.76 -17.74 -23.28
N SER A 19 20.68 -17.58 -24.61
CA SER A 19 20.17 -16.33 -25.20
C SER A 19 18.71 -16.08 -24.85
N HIS A 20 17.88 -17.12 -24.84
CA HIS A 20 16.48 -17.01 -24.45
C HIS A 20 16.34 -16.65 -22.97
N MET A 21 17.11 -17.28 -22.09
CA MET A 21 17.13 -16.95 -20.66
C MET A 21 17.59 -15.52 -20.42
N GLN A 22 18.59 -15.04 -21.16
CA GLN A 22 19.06 -13.65 -21.03
C GLN A 22 17.98 -12.65 -21.42
N LEU A 23 17.28 -12.88 -22.52
CA LEU A 23 16.15 -12.04 -22.95
C LEU A 23 15.02 -12.03 -21.92
N GLU A 24 14.72 -13.18 -21.30
CA GLU A 24 13.67 -13.26 -20.28
C GLU A 24 14.09 -12.54 -18.99
N ILE A 25 15.36 -12.64 -18.60
CA ILE A 25 15.92 -11.86 -17.46
C ILE A 25 15.82 -10.36 -17.72
N GLU A 26 16.18 -9.90 -18.92
CA GLU A 26 16.06 -8.49 -19.29
C GLU A 26 14.61 -8.03 -19.30
N ARG A 27 13.69 -8.87 -19.80
CA ARG A 27 12.25 -8.60 -19.74
C ARG A 27 11.73 -8.49 -18.31
N LEU A 28 12.15 -9.40 -17.42
CA LEU A 28 11.76 -9.37 -16.01
C LEU A 28 12.31 -8.13 -15.29
N LYS A 29 13.54 -7.72 -15.62
CA LYS A 29 14.14 -6.48 -15.07
C LYS A 29 13.45 -5.20 -15.59
N ALA A 30 12.89 -5.25 -16.79
CA ALA A 30 12.16 -4.13 -17.38
C ALA A 30 10.68 -4.07 -16.94
N MET A 31 10.18 -5.09 -16.23
CA MET A 31 8.85 -5.04 -15.65
C MET A 31 8.84 -4.06 -14.47
N PRO A 32 7.87 -3.13 -14.42
CA PRO A 32 7.73 -2.22 -13.29
C PRO A 32 7.53 -3.01 -11.99
N GLU A 33 8.14 -2.53 -10.91
CA GLU A 33 7.94 -3.11 -9.59
C GLU A 33 6.46 -3.15 -9.24
N LYS A 34 6.01 -4.28 -8.69
CA LYS A 34 4.64 -4.39 -8.18
C LYS A 34 4.48 -3.49 -6.97
N ILE A 35 3.56 -2.55 -7.05
CA ILE A 35 3.15 -1.70 -5.94
C ILE A 35 1.94 -2.32 -5.29
N THR A 36 2.06 -2.72 -4.04
CA THR A 36 0.93 -3.20 -3.24
C THR A 36 0.39 -2.06 -2.39
N VAL A 37 -0.89 -1.76 -2.58
CA VAL A 37 -1.66 -0.83 -1.75
C VAL A 37 -2.47 -1.63 -0.75
N LEU A 38 -2.17 -1.51 0.53
CA LEU A 38 -2.93 -2.09 1.62
C LEU A 38 -3.90 -1.05 2.18
N PHE A 39 -5.19 -1.27 1.98
CA PHE A 39 -6.27 -0.44 2.51
C PHE A 39 -6.78 -1.06 3.81
N LEU A 40 -6.62 -0.32 4.91
CA LEU A 40 -7.05 -0.70 6.26
C LEU A 40 -8.28 0.13 6.64
N ALA A 41 -9.45 -0.49 6.72
CA ALA A 41 -10.73 0.16 7.00
C ALA A 41 -11.20 -0.13 8.44
N ALA A 42 -11.46 0.92 9.23
CA ALA A 42 -11.96 0.80 10.59
C ALA A 42 -13.20 1.68 10.79
N ASN A 43 -14.35 1.05 11.00
CA ASN A 43 -15.64 1.71 11.17
C ASN A 43 -16.37 1.12 12.39
N PRO A 44 -15.97 1.49 13.62
CA PRO A 44 -16.59 0.99 14.85
C PRO A 44 -18.09 1.32 14.90
N LYS A 45 -18.89 0.40 15.44
CA LYS A 45 -20.37 0.52 15.47
C LYS A 45 -20.87 1.61 16.43
N ASP A 46 -20.04 2.05 17.36
CA ASP A 46 -20.31 3.10 18.36
C ASP A 46 -19.80 4.50 17.92
N THR A 47 -19.38 4.63 16.66
CA THR A 47 -19.01 5.89 16.02
C THR A 47 -19.97 6.23 14.87
N PRO A 48 -20.02 7.49 14.39
CA PRO A 48 -20.72 7.82 13.15
C PRO A 48 -20.22 6.96 12.00
N GLN A 49 -21.12 6.40 11.21
CA GLN A 49 -20.71 5.51 10.11
C GLN A 49 -20.10 6.30 8.95
N LEU A 50 -18.96 5.81 8.43
CA LEU A 50 -18.24 6.35 7.28
C LEU A 50 -18.51 5.48 6.05
N SER A 51 -18.55 6.10 4.86
CA SER A 51 -18.68 5.38 3.57
C SER A 51 -17.33 4.86 3.07
N LEU A 52 -16.68 3.97 3.88
CA LEU A 52 -15.35 3.43 3.57
C LEU A 52 -15.34 2.51 2.35
N ASP A 53 -16.46 1.89 2.03
CA ASP A 53 -16.68 1.08 0.84
C ASP A 53 -16.70 1.93 -0.43
N GLU A 54 -17.31 3.10 -0.41
CA GLU A 54 -17.28 4.07 -1.52
C GLU A 54 -15.85 4.60 -1.73
N GLU A 55 -15.11 4.85 -0.65
CA GLU A 55 -13.72 5.25 -0.72
C GLU A 55 -12.87 4.16 -1.37
N ALA A 56 -12.93 2.93 -0.88
CA ALA A 56 -12.19 1.80 -1.46
C ALA A 56 -12.53 1.59 -2.94
N ARG A 57 -13.82 1.70 -3.30
CA ARG A 57 -14.27 1.64 -4.68
C ARG A 57 -13.66 2.75 -5.54
N SER A 58 -13.67 3.99 -5.06
CA SER A 58 -13.10 5.13 -5.78
C SER A 58 -11.60 4.95 -6.03
N ILE A 59 -10.87 4.43 -5.04
CA ILE A 59 -9.45 4.09 -5.16
C ILE A 59 -9.24 3.04 -6.26
N GLN A 60 -9.99 1.93 -6.22
CA GLN A 60 -9.89 0.87 -7.22
C GLN A 60 -10.23 1.34 -8.63
N GLU A 61 -11.21 2.24 -8.77
CA GLU A 61 -11.56 2.85 -10.06
C GLU A 61 -10.40 3.69 -10.61
N LYS A 62 -9.72 4.48 -9.76
CA LYS A 62 -8.54 5.24 -10.15
C LYS A 62 -7.37 4.35 -10.57
N ILE A 63 -7.12 3.29 -9.83
CA ILE A 63 -6.10 2.29 -10.20
C ILE A 63 -6.42 1.71 -11.58
N ARG A 64 -7.66 1.28 -11.82
CA ARG A 64 -8.09 0.71 -13.12
C ARG A 64 -7.93 1.67 -14.29
N LEU A 65 -8.11 2.97 -14.05
CA LEU A 65 -7.97 4.02 -15.08
C LEU A 65 -6.53 4.48 -15.27
N SER A 66 -5.60 4.06 -14.41
CA SER A 66 -4.19 4.46 -14.51
C SER A 66 -3.46 3.69 -15.61
N GLU A 67 -2.40 4.28 -16.12
CA GLU A 67 -1.50 3.65 -17.10
C GLU A 67 -0.79 2.43 -16.49
N TYR A 68 -0.51 2.46 -15.18
CA TYR A 68 0.22 1.42 -14.43
C TYR A 68 -0.68 0.43 -13.69
N ARG A 69 -1.97 0.30 -14.09
CA ARG A 69 -2.95 -0.56 -13.40
C ARG A 69 -2.49 -2.01 -13.20
N ASP A 70 -1.73 -2.55 -14.16
CA ASP A 70 -1.27 -3.93 -14.13
C ASP A 70 -0.10 -4.15 -13.14
N SER A 71 0.52 -3.06 -12.70
CA SER A 71 1.60 -3.05 -11.70
C SER A 71 1.11 -2.72 -10.29
N VAL A 72 -0.16 -2.31 -10.12
CA VAL A 72 -0.72 -1.96 -8.83
C VAL A 72 -1.67 -3.05 -8.34
N HIS A 73 -1.34 -3.63 -7.20
CA HIS A 73 -2.19 -4.60 -6.50
C HIS A 73 -2.88 -3.94 -5.31
N PHE A 74 -4.21 -4.03 -5.24
CA PHE A 74 -5.02 -3.44 -4.17
C PHE A 74 -5.54 -4.53 -3.25
N GLU A 75 -5.09 -4.52 -2.00
CA GLU A 75 -5.55 -5.38 -0.92
C GLU A 75 -6.34 -4.58 0.11
N SER A 76 -7.44 -5.12 0.61
CA SER A 76 -8.24 -4.46 1.64
C SER A 76 -8.44 -5.35 2.86
N ARG A 77 -8.42 -4.72 4.03
CA ARG A 77 -8.78 -5.33 5.31
C ARG A 77 -9.86 -4.49 5.96
N TRP A 78 -11.01 -5.11 6.20
CA TRP A 78 -12.20 -4.48 6.76
C TRP A 78 -12.32 -4.80 8.24
N ALA A 79 -13.01 -3.92 8.97
CA ALA A 79 -13.17 -4.05 10.42
C ALA A 79 -11.83 -4.23 11.15
N THR A 80 -10.83 -3.45 10.76
CA THR A 80 -9.44 -3.60 11.20
C THR A 80 -9.29 -3.45 12.71
N ARG A 81 -8.65 -4.42 13.32
CA ARG A 81 -8.25 -4.42 14.75
C ARG A 81 -6.77 -4.11 14.86
N ALA A 82 -6.32 -3.70 16.05
CA ALA A 82 -4.89 -3.41 16.28
C ALA A 82 -3.98 -4.63 16.01
N SER A 83 -4.44 -5.84 16.33
CA SER A 83 -3.73 -7.10 16.04
C SER A 83 -3.57 -7.39 14.56
N ASP A 84 -4.51 -6.91 13.73
CA ASP A 84 -4.57 -7.27 12.32
C ASP A 84 -3.60 -6.45 11.47
N ILE A 85 -3.17 -5.28 11.96
CA ILE A 85 -2.29 -4.36 11.21
C ILE A 85 -0.97 -5.03 10.85
N LEU A 86 -0.22 -5.52 11.85
CA LEU A 86 1.07 -6.18 11.63
C LEU A 86 0.93 -7.45 10.79
N GLN A 87 -0.13 -8.22 11.03
CA GLN A 87 -0.41 -9.40 10.23
C GLN A 87 -0.65 -9.05 8.77
N ALA A 88 -1.52 -8.07 8.50
CA ALA A 88 -1.83 -7.62 7.15
C ALA A 88 -0.58 -7.08 6.43
N ILE A 89 0.26 -6.31 7.12
CA ILE A 89 1.52 -5.80 6.57
C ILE A 89 2.46 -6.96 6.20
N ASN A 90 2.64 -7.93 7.10
CA ASN A 90 3.52 -9.09 6.85
C ASN A 90 3.00 -10.01 5.73
N GLU A 91 1.68 -10.15 5.60
CA GLU A 91 1.06 -10.96 4.55
C GLU A 91 1.18 -10.31 3.16
N THR A 92 1.07 -8.99 3.10
CA THR A 92 0.94 -8.27 1.82
C THR A 92 2.22 -7.58 1.37
N ASN A 93 3.19 -7.36 2.28
CA ASN A 93 4.42 -6.59 2.03
C ASN A 93 4.12 -5.29 1.25
N PRO A 94 3.30 -4.37 1.81
CA PRO A 94 2.77 -3.26 1.06
C PRO A 94 3.83 -2.20 0.79
N THR A 95 3.75 -1.57 -0.37
CA THR A 95 4.50 -0.35 -0.70
C THR A 95 3.77 0.89 -0.16
N ILE A 96 2.44 0.83 -0.13
CA ILE A 96 1.57 1.91 0.33
C ILE A 96 0.59 1.34 1.36
N VAL A 97 0.51 1.97 2.52
CA VAL A 97 -0.54 1.70 3.51
C VAL A 97 -1.51 2.87 3.54
N HIS A 98 -2.78 2.59 3.32
CA HIS A 98 -3.86 3.57 3.40
C HIS A 98 -4.80 3.18 4.55
N PHE A 99 -4.74 3.91 5.64
CA PHE A 99 -5.70 3.77 6.74
C PHE A 99 -6.88 4.71 6.51
N SER A 100 -8.10 4.18 6.63
CA SER A 100 -9.32 4.98 6.61
C SER A 100 -10.22 4.65 7.80
N GLY A 101 -10.63 5.69 8.53
CA GLY A 101 -11.41 5.56 9.75
C GLY A 101 -11.49 6.85 10.55
N HIS A 102 -11.82 6.73 11.82
CA HIS A 102 -11.88 7.86 12.74
C HIS A 102 -10.53 8.14 13.41
N GLY A 103 -10.28 9.43 13.64
CA GLY A 103 -9.20 9.93 14.50
C GLY A 103 -9.73 10.87 15.56
N ALA A 104 -9.07 10.91 16.71
CA ALA A 104 -9.40 11.78 17.84
C ALA A 104 -8.47 12.99 17.93
N PRO A 105 -8.91 14.13 18.50
CA PRO A 105 -8.05 15.31 18.73
C PRO A 105 -6.79 15.02 19.55
N SER A 106 -6.81 13.95 20.37
CA SER A 106 -5.63 13.44 21.11
C SER A 106 -4.56 12.82 20.20
N GLY A 107 -4.86 12.64 18.90
CA GLY A 107 -3.99 11.97 17.96
C GLY A 107 -4.05 10.44 18.02
N GLU A 108 -5.14 9.85 18.50
CA GLU A 108 -5.39 8.42 18.49
C GLU A 108 -6.25 8.02 17.28
N LEU A 109 -6.05 6.81 16.76
CA LEU A 109 -6.91 6.24 15.74
C LEU A 109 -7.91 5.27 16.36
N ALA A 110 -9.14 5.26 15.83
CA ALA A 110 -10.19 4.34 16.24
C ALA A 110 -10.15 3.08 15.40
N LEU A 111 -9.77 1.97 16.00
CA LEU A 111 -9.84 0.62 15.46
C LEU A 111 -11.00 -0.16 16.10
N LEU A 112 -11.15 -1.43 15.79
CA LEU A 112 -12.22 -2.26 16.34
C LEU A 112 -11.73 -3.19 17.45
N ASN A 113 -12.56 -3.36 18.47
CA ASN A 113 -12.53 -4.50 19.37
C ASN A 113 -13.19 -5.72 18.72
N PRO A 114 -13.03 -6.95 19.29
CA PRO A 114 -13.71 -8.15 18.78
C PRO A 114 -15.23 -8.05 18.75
N ASP A 115 -15.84 -7.25 19.63
CA ASP A 115 -17.27 -7.00 19.68
C ASP A 115 -17.76 -5.90 18.72
N GLY A 116 -16.83 -5.29 17.95
CA GLY A 116 -17.09 -4.21 16.99
C GLY A 116 -17.16 -2.82 17.61
N SER A 117 -16.94 -2.66 18.93
CA SER A 117 -16.82 -1.34 19.58
C SER A 117 -15.46 -0.69 19.28
N THR A 118 -15.34 0.59 19.61
CA THR A 118 -14.09 1.36 19.42
C THR A 118 -12.95 0.86 20.32
N LYS A 119 -11.79 0.66 19.71
CA LYS A 119 -10.49 0.51 20.36
C LYS A 119 -9.58 1.65 19.91
N THR A 120 -9.26 2.57 20.79
CA THR A 120 -8.28 3.61 20.49
C THR A 120 -6.86 3.06 20.46
N VAL A 121 -6.08 3.51 19.50
CA VAL A 121 -4.67 3.13 19.34
C VAL A 121 -3.83 4.40 19.22
N THR A 122 -2.79 4.47 20.04
CA THR A 122 -1.93 5.65 20.10
C THR A 122 -1.04 5.78 18.88
N LYS A 123 -0.53 6.97 18.63
CA LYS A 123 0.39 7.23 17.51
C LYS A 123 1.67 6.39 17.64
N GLU A 124 2.17 6.19 18.87
CA GLU A 124 3.38 5.39 19.12
C GLU A 124 3.20 3.94 18.67
N ALA A 125 2.02 3.35 18.96
CA ALA A 125 1.71 1.98 18.55
C ALA A 125 1.61 1.86 17.02
N ILE A 126 0.99 2.83 16.35
CA ILE A 126 0.89 2.89 14.88
C ILE A 126 2.28 3.09 14.28
N THR A 127 3.08 4.02 14.80
CA THR A 127 4.44 4.27 14.33
C THR A 127 5.32 3.03 14.47
N MET A 128 5.24 2.32 15.60
CA MET A 128 5.95 1.06 15.82
C MET A 128 5.53 -0.01 14.79
N ALA A 129 4.23 -0.15 14.52
CA ALA A 129 3.76 -1.10 13.52
C ALA A 129 4.30 -0.80 12.12
N MET A 130 4.30 0.49 11.72
CA MET A 130 4.82 0.91 10.42
C MET A 130 6.34 0.78 10.33
N SER A 131 7.08 1.15 11.38
CA SER A 131 8.54 1.08 11.40
C SER A 131 9.07 -0.36 11.36
N THR A 132 8.32 -1.33 11.89
CA THR A 132 8.69 -2.75 11.84
C THR A 132 8.72 -3.29 10.40
N ALA A 133 7.98 -2.66 9.49
CA ALA A 133 7.91 -3.03 8.07
C ALA A 133 8.42 -1.92 7.14
N SER A 134 9.30 -1.06 7.64
CA SER A 134 9.82 0.11 6.89
C SER A 134 10.59 -0.24 5.62
N ASP A 135 11.10 -1.47 5.49
CA ASP A 135 11.84 -1.92 4.31
C ASP A 135 10.98 -1.98 3.04
N THR A 136 9.66 -2.15 3.17
CA THR A 136 8.74 -2.25 2.03
C THR A 136 7.81 -1.05 1.91
N ILE A 137 7.42 -0.45 3.04
CA ILE A 137 6.46 0.66 3.07
C ILE A 137 7.18 1.96 2.71
N ARG A 138 6.77 2.61 1.61
CA ARG A 138 7.30 3.89 1.16
C ARG A 138 6.35 5.06 1.44
N LEU A 139 5.04 4.80 1.47
CA LEU A 139 4.02 5.82 1.73
C LEU A 139 2.97 5.31 2.72
N VAL A 140 2.64 6.12 3.70
CA VAL A 140 1.50 5.90 4.59
C VAL A 140 0.50 7.06 4.46
N VAL A 141 -0.76 6.73 4.25
CA VAL A 141 -1.87 7.68 4.17
C VAL A 141 -2.82 7.44 5.33
N PHE A 142 -3.04 8.45 6.14
CA PHE A 142 -4.03 8.44 7.22
C PHE A 142 -5.23 9.30 6.81
N ASN A 143 -6.28 8.68 6.27
CA ASN A 143 -7.56 9.31 6.04
C ASN A 143 -8.41 9.22 7.31
N ALA A 144 -8.02 10.00 8.30
CA ALA A 144 -8.65 10.12 9.61
C ALA A 144 -8.47 11.55 10.14
N CYS A 145 -9.46 12.08 10.83
CA CYS A 145 -9.35 13.40 11.46
C CYS A 145 -8.15 13.46 12.40
N PHE A 146 -7.49 14.60 12.50
CA PHE A 146 -6.38 14.87 13.42
C PHE A 146 -5.18 13.90 13.29
N SER A 147 -5.01 13.26 12.13
CA SER A 147 -3.96 12.27 11.91
C SER A 147 -2.60 12.86 11.47
N GLU A 148 -2.46 14.19 11.46
CA GLU A 148 -1.19 14.87 11.17
C GLU A 148 -0.07 14.44 12.12
N THR A 149 -0.40 14.20 13.39
CA THR A 149 0.57 13.79 14.42
C THR A 149 1.12 12.38 14.15
N GLN A 150 0.29 11.45 13.65
CA GLN A 150 0.71 10.12 13.20
C GLN A 150 1.63 10.24 11.98
N ALA A 151 1.22 11.03 10.98
CA ALA A 151 2.02 11.23 9.78
C ALA A 151 3.41 11.80 10.13
N LYS A 152 3.48 12.82 11.00
CA LYS A 152 4.75 13.39 11.49
C LYS A 152 5.65 12.39 12.21
N SER A 153 5.07 11.46 12.97
CA SER A 153 5.83 10.43 13.68
C SER A 153 6.32 9.32 12.73
N VAL A 154 5.50 8.96 11.74
CA VAL A 154 5.81 7.89 10.78
C VAL A 154 6.90 8.29 9.80
N VAL A 155 6.99 9.56 9.36
CA VAL A 155 8.03 10.02 8.42
C VAL A 155 9.45 9.99 8.99
N GLU A 156 9.63 9.75 10.29
CA GLU A 156 10.95 9.47 10.87
C GLU A 156 11.50 8.11 10.44
N HIS A 157 10.64 7.19 9.95
CA HIS A 157 10.95 5.81 9.59
C HIS A 157 10.57 5.44 8.16
N ILE A 158 9.64 6.15 7.53
CA ILE A 158 9.08 5.90 6.20
C ILE A 158 9.34 7.11 5.31
N GLU A 159 9.52 6.89 4.02
CA GLU A 159 9.87 7.93 3.03
C GLU A 159 8.85 9.07 2.99
N ALA A 160 7.55 8.76 3.06
CA ALA A 160 6.48 9.76 3.03
C ALA A 160 5.27 9.34 3.86
N ALA A 161 4.60 10.32 4.47
CA ALA A 161 3.31 10.11 5.12
C ALA A 161 2.38 11.30 4.91
N ILE A 162 1.09 11.01 4.81
CA ILE A 162 0.02 12.00 4.66
C ILE A 162 -0.93 11.84 5.85
N GLY A 163 -1.26 12.94 6.50
CA GLY A 163 -2.22 13.00 7.59
C GLY A 163 -3.00 14.31 7.54
N MET A 164 -4.04 14.41 8.34
CA MET A 164 -4.96 15.54 8.35
C MET A 164 -4.82 16.33 9.64
N SER A 165 -4.75 17.66 9.54
CA SER A 165 -4.58 18.57 10.67
C SER A 165 -5.86 18.87 11.43
N ASP A 166 -7.03 18.68 10.79
CA ASP A 166 -8.33 19.05 11.34
C ASP A 166 -9.41 18.01 11.01
N SER A 167 -10.62 18.22 11.52
CA SER A 167 -11.79 17.43 11.15
C SER A 167 -12.19 17.73 9.70
N ILE A 168 -12.42 16.68 8.92
CA ILE A 168 -12.96 16.81 7.56
C ILE A 168 -14.44 17.17 7.68
N ARG A 169 -14.82 18.31 7.10
CA ARG A 169 -16.21 18.61 6.77
C ARG A 169 -16.40 18.20 5.32
N ASP A 170 -17.39 17.34 5.05
CA ASP A 170 -18.01 16.95 3.74
C ASP A 170 -17.15 16.90 2.45
N ASP A 171 -15.91 17.37 2.45
CA ASP A 171 -15.00 17.41 1.30
C ASP A 171 -14.11 16.15 1.17
N THR A 172 -14.51 15.04 1.81
CA THR A 172 -13.75 13.77 1.82
C THR A 172 -13.38 13.31 0.41
N VAL A 173 -14.29 13.49 -0.54
CA VAL A 173 -14.06 13.14 -1.95
C VAL A 173 -12.93 13.98 -2.56
N VAL A 174 -12.88 15.28 -2.28
CA VAL A 174 -11.82 16.18 -2.79
C VAL A 174 -10.46 15.84 -2.21
N PHE A 175 -10.42 15.47 -0.91
CA PHE A 175 -9.19 15.04 -0.26
C PHE A 175 -8.66 13.73 -0.84
N ILE A 176 -9.53 12.73 -1.02
CA ILE A 176 -9.20 11.46 -1.67
C ILE A 176 -8.61 11.69 -3.07
N TYR A 177 -9.21 12.60 -3.86
CA TYR A 177 -8.69 12.96 -5.18
C TYR A 177 -7.28 13.55 -5.12
N ARG A 178 -7.00 14.43 -4.14
CA ARG A 178 -5.66 15.03 -3.97
C ARG A 178 -4.62 14.02 -3.51
N VAL A 179 -4.96 13.18 -2.56
CA VAL A 179 -4.09 12.11 -2.06
C VAL A 179 -3.77 11.13 -3.20
N TRP A 180 -4.78 10.73 -3.98
CA TRP A 180 -4.57 9.79 -5.09
C TRP A 180 -3.86 10.41 -6.28
N ALA A 181 -4.01 11.68 -6.55
CA ALA A 181 -3.19 12.40 -7.52
C ALA A 181 -1.71 12.42 -7.06
N PHE A 182 -1.45 12.65 -5.77
CA PHE A 182 -0.11 12.56 -5.20
C PHE A 182 0.43 11.12 -5.25
N THR A 183 -0.37 10.13 -4.87
CA THR A 183 0.00 8.71 -4.91
C THR A 183 0.28 8.24 -6.34
N ALA A 184 -0.51 8.66 -7.33
CA ALA A 184 -0.26 8.38 -8.74
C ALA A 184 1.08 8.98 -9.21
N ASN A 185 1.38 10.23 -8.83
CA ASN A 185 2.67 10.86 -9.11
C ASN A 185 3.83 10.17 -8.38
N PHE A 186 3.61 9.72 -7.14
CA PHE A 186 4.58 8.96 -6.37
C PHE A 186 4.88 7.60 -7.03
N ILE A 187 3.84 6.90 -7.49
CA ILE A 187 3.96 5.68 -8.28
C ILE A 187 4.76 5.97 -9.56
N GLN A 188 4.44 7.03 -10.29
CA GLN A 188 5.12 7.41 -11.52
C GLN A 188 6.60 7.75 -11.31
N SER A 189 6.95 8.42 -10.20
CA SER A 189 8.34 8.73 -9.85
C SER A 189 9.18 7.51 -9.46
N SER A 190 8.53 6.41 -9.09
CA SER A 190 9.19 5.14 -8.76
C SER A 190 9.65 4.37 -10.00
N TYR A 191 9.18 4.77 -11.19
CA TYR A 191 9.51 4.14 -12.48
C TYR A 191 10.41 5.01 -13.38
N SER A 192 10.78 6.21 -12.93
CA SER A 192 11.72 7.12 -13.62
C SER A 192 13.11 7.03 -13.01
#